data_a9eeb3529e970ee740d8aa2b44b1d8d8
#
_entry.id   a9eeb3529e970ee740d8aa2b44b1d8d8
#
_cell.length_a   1.000
_cell.length_b   1.000
_cell.length_c   1.000
_cell.angle_alpha   90.00
_cell.angle_beta   90.00
_cell.angle_gamma   90.00
#
_symmetry.space_group_name_H-M   'P 1'
#
loop_
_entity.id
_entity.type
_entity.pdbx_description
1 polymer ?
#
loop_
_entity_poly.entity_id
_entity_poly.type
_entity_poly.pdbx_seq_one_letter_code
_entity_poly.pdbx_strand_id
1 'polypeptide(L)'
;MKIVVLDGQGVNPGDISWNRIEELGELTVYPRTAPEEVLQHVGDAEIALTNKTVFDANIIAQLKNTKYIGVLATGYNVVDTKAARERGIVVTNIPAYSTDSVAQMVFAHLLNVSNHVEHYAEETRNGVWSRCPDFCYWNKPLFELAGKTLGIVGLGNIGMKVAQIAQAFGMNVLAYTSKTPDQLPEGIRKTTLDGLFGASNVVSLHCPLTDTTRELMNNTSIEKMRDGAILINTGRGPLVNEADLADALASGKLGAYCADVLSCEPPSPSNPLVGAPHAFITPHVAWATLEARLRLMDIAVNNIKSFLEDSPTNVVN
;
A
#
# COMPACT_ATOMS: atom_id res chain seq x y z
N MET A 1 -14.14 -18.07 -25.18
CA MET A 1 -14.42 -17.12 -24.09
C MET A 1 -13.47 -15.94 -24.24
N LYS A 2 -14.00 -14.72 -24.14
CA LYS A 2 -13.21 -13.48 -24.30
C LYS A 2 -12.83 -12.92 -22.93
N ILE A 3 -11.56 -12.60 -22.78
CA ILE A 3 -10.98 -12.01 -21.56
C ILE A 3 -10.38 -10.65 -21.93
N VAL A 4 -10.66 -9.62 -21.15
CA VAL A 4 -10.09 -8.29 -21.35
C VAL A 4 -9.38 -7.79 -20.08
N VAL A 5 -8.20 -7.21 -20.23
CA VAL A 5 -7.50 -6.45 -19.19
C VAL A 5 -7.55 -4.98 -19.56
N LEU A 6 -8.08 -4.13 -18.68
CA LEU A 6 -8.36 -2.72 -19.01
C LEU A 6 -7.18 -1.77 -18.76
N ASP A 7 -6.28 -2.13 -17.85
CA ASP A 7 -5.18 -1.27 -17.40
C ASP A 7 -3.92 -2.08 -17.06
N GLY A 8 -3.56 -2.95 -18.00
CA GLY A 8 -2.47 -3.91 -17.86
C GLY A 8 -1.10 -3.30 -17.54
N GLN A 9 -0.82 -2.08 -18.05
CA GLN A 9 0.44 -1.38 -17.80
C GLN A 9 0.72 -1.14 -16.30
N GLY A 10 -0.34 -0.92 -15.51
CA GLY A 10 -0.20 -0.66 -14.07
C GLY A 10 0.32 -1.86 -13.29
N VAL A 11 0.00 -3.08 -13.70
CA VAL A 11 0.41 -4.33 -13.03
C VAL A 11 1.55 -5.04 -13.73
N ASN A 12 1.71 -4.82 -15.03
CA ASN A 12 2.70 -5.48 -15.87
C ASN A 12 3.25 -4.52 -16.93
N PRO A 13 4.37 -3.86 -16.64
CA PRO A 13 5.00 -2.94 -17.60
C PRO A 13 5.69 -3.65 -18.78
N GLY A 14 5.54 -4.98 -18.91
CA GLY A 14 6.10 -5.77 -19.99
C GLY A 14 7.16 -6.80 -19.54
N ASP A 15 7.36 -6.96 -18.25
CA ASP A 15 8.36 -7.88 -17.67
C ASP A 15 7.77 -9.21 -17.18
N ILE A 16 6.44 -9.39 -17.28
CA ILE A 16 5.72 -10.63 -16.92
C ILE A 16 4.88 -11.07 -18.12
N SER A 17 4.86 -12.37 -18.43
CA SER A 17 4.04 -12.91 -19.49
C SER A 17 2.57 -13.01 -19.09
N TRP A 18 1.67 -12.69 -20.04
CA TRP A 18 0.22 -12.91 -19.92
C TRP A 18 -0.21 -14.32 -20.34
N ASN A 19 0.71 -15.17 -20.87
CA ASN A 19 0.40 -16.48 -21.49
C ASN A 19 -0.53 -17.35 -20.63
N ARG A 20 -0.36 -17.35 -19.30
CA ARG A 20 -1.19 -18.15 -18.39
C ARG A 20 -2.65 -17.71 -18.34
N ILE A 21 -2.95 -16.44 -18.64
CA ILE A 21 -4.32 -15.96 -18.81
C ILE A 21 -4.80 -16.22 -20.24
N GLU A 22 -3.93 -16.10 -21.23
CA GLU A 22 -4.23 -16.44 -22.64
C GLU A 22 -4.62 -17.91 -22.80
N GLU A 23 -4.03 -18.82 -22.03
CA GLU A 23 -4.42 -20.26 -22.01
C GLU A 23 -5.88 -20.47 -21.57
N LEU A 24 -6.52 -19.50 -20.90
CA LEU A 24 -7.88 -19.60 -20.41
C LEU A 24 -8.92 -19.04 -21.41
N GLY A 25 -8.50 -18.30 -22.43
CA GLY A 25 -9.39 -17.71 -23.43
C GLY A 25 -8.70 -16.71 -24.34
N GLU A 26 -9.48 -16.12 -25.25
CA GLU A 26 -9.02 -15.06 -26.15
C GLU A 26 -8.77 -13.78 -25.33
N LEU A 27 -7.49 -13.43 -25.12
CA LEU A 27 -7.09 -12.31 -24.28
C LEU A 27 -6.83 -11.04 -25.10
N THR A 28 -7.42 -9.94 -24.66
CA THR A 28 -7.07 -8.57 -25.09
C THR A 28 -6.55 -7.78 -23.91
N VAL A 29 -5.38 -7.15 -24.03
CA VAL A 29 -4.79 -6.32 -22.97
C VAL A 29 -4.68 -4.88 -23.45
N TYR A 30 -5.38 -3.98 -22.77
CA TYR A 30 -5.23 -2.55 -22.95
C TYR A 30 -4.20 -2.02 -21.94
N PRO A 31 -3.21 -1.24 -22.37
CA PRO A 31 -2.24 -0.63 -21.44
C PRO A 31 -2.93 0.29 -20.41
N ARG A 32 -3.90 1.05 -20.87
CA ARG A 32 -4.73 1.99 -20.11
C ARG A 32 -6.11 2.09 -20.75
N THR A 33 -7.12 2.41 -19.94
CA THR A 33 -8.51 2.64 -20.39
C THR A 33 -9.02 3.91 -19.72
N ALA A 34 -9.37 4.90 -20.51
CA ALA A 34 -10.02 6.12 -20.01
C ALA A 34 -11.46 5.79 -19.56
N PRO A 35 -12.05 6.57 -18.63
CA PRO A 35 -13.39 6.29 -18.12
C PRO A 35 -14.45 6.15 -19.22
N GLU A 36 -14.38 6.95 -20.26
CA GLU A 36 -15.29 6.95 -21.42
C GLU A 36 -15.08 5.75 -22.34
N GLU A 37 -13.94 5.08 -22.29
CA GLU A 37 -13.59 3.94 -23.15
C GLU A 37 -13.95 2.58 -22.51
N VAL A 38 -14.31 2.55 -21.22
CA VAL A 38 -14.50 1.29 -20.45
C VAL A 38 -15.48 0.36 -21.15
N LEU A 39 -16.66 0.85 -21.54
CA LEU A 39 -17.67 0.04 -22.20
C LEU A 39 -17.25 -0.44 -23.58
N GLN A 40 -16.48 0.37 -24.32
CA GLN A 40 -15.93 0.01 -25.62
C GLN A 40 -14.88 -1.08 -25.47
N HIS A 41 -13.95 -0.94 -24.52
CA HIS A 41 -12.87 -1.91 -24.31
C HIS A 41 -13.38 -3.22 -23.71
N VAL A 42 -14.37 -3.20 -22.82
CA VAL A 42 -15.02 -4.43 -22.34
C VAL A 42 -15.77 -5.13 -23.48
N GLY A 43 -16.49 -4.38 -24.32
CA GLY A 43 -17.20 -4.90 -25.47
C GLY A 43 -18.16 -6.04 -25.11
N ASP A 44 -17.90 -7.22 -25.65
CA ASP A 44 -18.66 -8.47 -25.40
C ASP A 44 -17.87 -9.49 -24.53
N ALA A 45 -16.79 -9.06 -23.86
CA ALA A 45 -15.98 -9.93 -23.01
C ALA A 45 -16.79 -10.51 -21.83
N GLU A 46 -16.59 -11.80 -21.59
CA GLU A 46 -17.22 -12.53 -20.49
C GLU A 46 -16.45 -12.32 -19.17
N ILE A 47 -15.13 -12.07 -19.27
CA ILE A 47 -14.24 -11.82 -18.14
C ILE A 47 -13.57 -10.46 -18.35
N ALA A 48 -13.71 -9.57 -17.37
CA ALA A 48 -13.00 -8.29 -17.32
C ALA A 48 -12.03 -8.27 -16.14
N LEU A 49 -10.78 -7.88 -16.38
CA LEU A 49 -9.74 -7.71 -15.37
C LEU A 49 -9.37 -6.22 -15.28
N THR A 50 -9.27 -5.72 -14.06
CA THR A 50 -8.91 -4.32 -13.80
C THR A 50 -8.02 -4.18 -12.57
N ASN A 51 -7.11 -3.21 -12.58
CA ASN A 51 -6.37 -2.82 -11.39
C ASN A 51 -6.95 -1.54 -10.76
N LYS A 52 -7.17 -0.51 -11.59
CA LYS A 52 -7.63 0.82 -11.15
C LYS A 52 -8.77 1.40 -12.00
N THR A 53 -9.06 0.81 -13.17
CA THR A 53 -10.20 1.25 -13.99
C THR A 53 -11.50 0.97 -13.24
N VAL A 54 -12.34 1.99 -13.12
CA VAL A 54 -13.56 1.97 -12.29
C VAL A 54 -14.70 1.26 -13.00
N PHE A 55 -15.40 0.41 -12.28
CA PHE A 55 -16.68 -0.19 -12.66
C PHE A 55 -17.76 0.30 -11.67
N ASP A 56 -18.30 1.48 -11.93
CA ASP A 56 -19.45 2.00 -11.19
C ASP A 56 -20.77 1.32 -11.58
N ALA A 57 -21.84 1.65 -10.88
CA ALA A 57 -23.18 1.10 -11.15
C ALA A 57 -23.65 1.38 -12.60
N ASN A 58 -23.30 2.53 -13.18
CA ASN A 58 -23.72 2.89 -14.55
C ASN A 58 -23.00 2.04 -15.59
N ILE A 59 -21.70 1.82 -15.42
CA ILE A 59 -20.89 0.96 -16.28
C ILE A 59 -21.39 -0.49 -16.15
N ILE A 60 -21.55 -0.98 -14.93
CA ILE A 60 -22.03 -2.35 -14.66
C ILE A 60 -23.42 -2.59 -15.29
N ALA A 61 -24.32 -1.61 -15.22
CA ALA A 61 -25.66 -1.75 -15.82
C ALA A 61 -25.63 -1.93 -17.34
N GLN A 62 -24.58 -1.44 -18.04
CA GLN A 62 -24.45 -1.49 -19.48
C GLN A 62 -23.60 -2.67 -20.00
N LEU A 63 -22.98 -3.45 -19.13
CA LEU A 63 -22.22 -4.64 -19.53
C LEU A 63 -23.14 -5.66 -20.19
N LYS A 64 -22.73 -6.21 -21.33
CA LYS A 64 -23.60 -7.11 -22.14
C LYS A 64 -23.46 -8.57 -21.75
N ASN A 65 -22.23 -9.08 -21.74
CA ASN A 65 -21.93 -10.50 -21.59
C ASN A 65 -21.04 -10.82 -20.38
N THR A 66 -20.55 -9.80 -19.66
CA THR A 66 -19.60 -9.96 -18.56
C THR A 66 -20.26 -10.70 -17.40
N LYS A 67 -19.62 -11.78 -16.98
CA LYS A 67 -20.03 -12.66 -15.87
C LYS A 67 -19.05 -12.59 -14.69
N TYR A 68 -17.85 -12.07 -14.93
CA TYR A 68 -16.79 -12.03 -13.96
C TYR A 68 -15.98 -10.75 -14.08
N ILE A 69 -15.67 -10.11 -12.94
CA ILE A 69 -14.75 -8.99 -12.83
C ILE A 69 -13.66 -9.37 -11.83
N GLY A 70 -12.42 -9.48 -12.30
CA GLY A 70 -11.25 -9.73 -11.46
C GLY A 70 -10.51 -8.43 -11.16
N VAL A 71 -10.47 -8.02 -9.89
CA VAL A 71 -9.66 -6.87 -9.47
C VAL A 71 -8.25 -7.33 -9.18
N LEU A 72 -7.29 -6.87 -9.98
CA LEU A 72 -5.85 -7.19 -9.87
C LEU A 72 -5.19 -6.39 -8.73
N ALA A 73 -5.80 -6.43 -7.55
CA ALA A 73 -5.35 -5.76 -6.34
C ALA A 73 -6.04 -6.36 -5.10
N THR A 74 -5.51 -6.08 -3.90
CA THR A 74 -6.22 -6.42 -2.64
C THR A 74 -7.42 -5.50 -2.41
N GLY A 75 -7.27 -4.19 -2.63
CA GLY A 75 -8.38 -3.23 -2.56
C GLY A 75 -9.26 -3.31 -3.80
N TYR A 76 -10.57 -3.42 -3.62
CA TYR A 76 -11.56 -3.60 -4.70
C TYR A 76 -12.60 -2.48 -4.79
N ASN A 77 -12.34 -1.36 -4.16
CA ASN A 77 -13.22 -0.18 -4.16
C ASN A 77 -13.43 0.47 -5.55
N VAL A 78 -12.72 0.01 -6.55
CA VAL A 78 -12.90 0.39 -7.95
C VAL A 78 -14.12 -0.28 -8.61
N VAL A 79 -14.73 -1.28 -7.96
CA VAL A 79 -15.92 -1.97 -8.45
C VAL A 79 -17.08 -1.75 -7.49
N ASP A 80 -18.24 -1.33 -8.01
CA ASP A 80 -19.49 -1.37 -7.25
C ASP A 80 -19.95 -2.83 -7.10
N THR A 81 -19.53 -3.44 -6.01
CA THR A 81 -19.80 -4.85 -5.72
C THR A 81 -21.28 -5.15 -5.52
N LYS A 82 -22.07 -4.17 -5.08
CA LYS A 82 -23.52 -4.31 -4.92
C LYS A 82 -24.20 -4.38 -6.29
N ALA A 83 -23.91 -3.43 -7.18
CA ALA A 83 -24.44 -3.42 -8.53
C ALA A 83 -24.02 -4.69 -9.31
N ALA A 84 -22.77 -5.15 -9.15
CA ALA A 84 -22.29 -6.39 -9.74
C ALA A 84 -23.09 -7.61 -9.27
N ARG A 85 -23.33 -7.72 -7.95
CA ARG A 85 -24.13 -8.80 -7.36
C ARG A 85 -25.56 -8.80 -7.91
N GLU A 86 -26.21 -7.64 -8.02
CA GLU A 86 -27.57 -7.51 -8.55
C GLU A 86 -27.66 -7.96 -10.02
N ARG A 87 -26.56 -7.90 -10.75
CA ARG A 87 -26.42 -8.39 -12.13
C ARG A 87 -25.94 -9.85 -12.23
N GLY A 88 -25.69 -10.52 -11.11
CA GLY A 88 -25.13 -11.88 -11.09
C GLY A 88 -23.67 -11.95 -11.58
N ILE A 89 -22.94 -10.85 -11.55
CA ILE A 89 -21.52 -10.79 -11.93
C ILE A 89 -20.68 -11.11 -10.69
N VAL A 90 -19.82 -12.13 -10.79
CA VAL A 90 -18.88 -12.49 -9.72
C VAL A 90 -17.72 -11.49 -9.71
N VAL A 91 -17.41 -10.94 -8.55
CA VAL A 91 -16.26 -10.04 -8.37
C VAL A 91 -15.25 -10.69 -7.43
N THR A 92 -13.99 -10.77 -7.86
CA THR A 92 -12.90 -11.29 -7.01
C THR A 92 -11.79 -10.28 -6.84
N ASN A 93 -11.00 -10.43 -5.79
CA ASN A 93 -9.78 -9.66 -5.55
C ASN A 93 -8.55 -10.56 -5.41
N ILE A 94 -7.40 -9.95 -5.17
CA ILE A 94 -6.13 -10.66 -4.91
C ILE A 94 -5.70 -10.41 -3.46
N PRO A 95 -6.03 -11.31 -2.52
CA PRO A 95 -5.64 -11.12 -1.12
C PRO A 95 -4.16 -11.45 -0.89
N ALA A 96 -3.52 -10.73 0.04
CA ALA A 96 -2.23 -11.03 0.67
C ALA A 96 -1.00 -11.23 -0.25
N TYR A 97 -1.08 -10.91 -1.54
CA TYR A 97 0.00 -11.15 -2.50
C TYR A 97 1.27 -10.30 -2.24
N SER A 98 1.10 -9.12 -1.67
CA SER A 98 2.16 -8.12 -1.48
C SER A 98 2.62 -7.94 -0.03
N THR A 99 2.23 -8.85 0.88
CA THR A 99 2.52 -8.71 2.32
C THR A 99 4.00 -8.46 2.60
N ASP A 100 4.89 -9.28 2.05
CA ASP A 100 6.34 -9.16 2.26
C ASP A 100 6.91 -7.90 1.62
N SER A 101 6.45 -7.57 0.41
CA SER A 101 6.86 -6.40 -0.35
C SER A 101 6.52 -5.09 0.39
N VAL A 102 5.28 -4.98 0.89
CA VAL A 102 4.86 -3.80 1.65
C VAL A 102 5.60 -3.69 2.98
N ALA A 103 5.81 -4.80 3.69
CA ALA A 103 6.60 -4.80 4.92
C ALA A 103 8.05 -4.39 4.66
N GLN A 104 8.66 -4.84 3.56
CA GLN A 104 9.99 -4.41 3.11
C GLN A 104 10.03 -2.90 2.85
N MET A 105 9.01 -2.32 2.20
CA MET A 105 8.94 -0.87 1.93
C MET A 105 8.87 -0.07 3.23
N VAL A 106 8.14 -0.53 4.25
CA VAL A 106 8.12 0.11 5.58
C VAL A 106 9.52 0.25 6.14
N PHE A 107 10.34 -0.81 6.06
CA PHE A 107 11.72 -0.78 6.56
C PHE A 107 12.68 -0.05 5.62
N ALA A 108 12.44 -0.07 4.31
CA ALA A 108 13.21 0.76 3.38
C ALA A 108 13.07 2.25 3.72
N HIS A 109 11.85 2.72 3.96
CA HIS A 109 11.59 4.09 4.44
C HIS A 109 12.23 4.36 5.80
N LEU A 110 12.04 3.47 6.78
CA LEU A 110 12.57 3.65 8.12
C LEU A 110 14.10 3.70 8.12
N LEU A 111 14.75 2.81 7.36
CA LEU A 111 16.20 2.79 7.22
C LEU A 111 16.72 3.98 6.44
N ASN A 112 15.98 4.50 5.47
CA ASN A 112 16.34 5.75 4.81
C ASN A 112 16.38 6.92 5.78
N VAL A 113 15.40 7.03 6.69
CA VAL A 113 15.35 8.11 7.70
C VAL A 113 16.43 7.90 8.78
N SER A 114 16.72 6.67 9.19
CA SER A 114 17.70 6.40 10.26
C SER A 114 19.16 6.50 9.82
N ASN A 115 19.44 6.11 8.58
CA ASN A 115 20.83 5.94 8.08
C ASN A 115 21.19 6.89 6.93
N HIS A 116 20.21 7.54 6.29
CA HIS A 116 20.43 8.49 5.16
C HIS A 116 21.32 7.93 4.05
N VAL A 117 21.18 6.65 3.71
CA VAL A 117 22.10 5.94 2.80
C VAL A 117 22.22 6.65 1.45
N GLU A 118 21.10 7.06 0.83
CA GLU A 118 21.11 7.73 -0.47
C GLU A 118 21.80 9.10 -0.38
N HIS A 119 21.55 9.88 0.67
CA HIS A 119 22.21 11.17 0.90
C HIS A 119 23.75 11.02 0.93
N TYR A 120 24.27 10.10 1.73
CA TYR A 120 25.74 9.89 1.82
C TYR A 120 26.31 9.26 0.55
N ALA A 121 25.56 8.38 -0.12
CA ALA A 121 25.97 7.84 -1.41
C ALA A 121 26.09 8.95 -2.48
N GLU A 122 25.15 9.90 -2.51
CA GLU A 122 25.17 11.04 -3.40
C GLU A 122 26.35 11.99 -3.09
N GLU A 123 26.53 12.36 -1.82
CA GLU A 123 27.67 13.17 -1.40
C GLU A 123 29.02 12.53 -1.75
N THR A 124 29.13 11.21 -1.61
CA THR A 124 30.32 10.43 -1.99
C THR A 124 30.55 10.50 -3.50
N ARG A 125 29.51 10.29 -4.33
CA ARG A 125 29.60 10.44 -5.80
C ARG A 125 30.03 11.85 -6.21
N ASN A 126 29.60 12.86 -5.46
CA ASN A 126 29.96 14.26 -5.69
C ASN A 126 31.34 14.64 -5.08
N GLY A 127 32.09 13.67 -4.54
CA GLY A 127 33.44 13.83 -4.02
C GLY A 127 33.52 14.62 -2.69
N VAL A 128 32.41 14.72 -1.94
CA VAL A 128 32.41 15.38 -0.62
C VAL A 128 33.35 14.63 0.32
N TRP A 129 33.19 13.28 0.39
CA TRP A 129 34.08 12.48 1.24
C TRP A 129 35.54 12.51 0.81
N SER A 130 35.82 12.51 -0.51
CA SER A 130 37.21 12.57 -1.03
C SER A 130 37.93 13.88 -0.67
N ARG A 131 37.17 14.92 -0.34
CA ARG A 131 37.73 16.24 0.11
C ARG A 131 37.64 16.42 1.62
N CYS A 132 37.10 15.44 2.35
CA CYS A 132 37.02 15.48 3.81
C CYS A 132 38.44 15.31 4.41
N PRO A 133 38.85 16.13 5.37
CA PRO A 133 40.13 15.94 6.05
C PRO A 133 40.15 14.73 6.97
N ASP A 134 38.99 14.27 7.40
CA ASP A 134 38.84 13.15 8.30
C ASP A 134 38.45 11.83 7.55
N PHE A 135 38.67 10.66 8.17
CA PHE A 135 38.36 9.39 7.57
C PHE A 135 36.85 9.16 7.40
N CYS A 136 36.01 9.88 8.15
CA CYS A 136 34.54 9.86 8.08
C CYS A 136 33.97 11.22 8.46
N TYR A 137 32.71 11.44 8.09
CA TYR A 137 31.91 12.60 8.52
C TYR A 137 30.42 12.24 8.55
N TRP A 138 29.65 12.99 9.29
CA TRP A 138 28.19 12.98 9.23
C TRP A 138 27.65 14.39 9.40
N ASN A 139 26.64 14.72 8.61
CA ASN A 139 25.95 16.02 8.61
C ASN A 139 24.43 15.87 8.76
N LYS A 140 23.97 14.62 8.99
CA LYS A 140 22.58 14.25 9.36
C LYS A 140 22.60 13.41 10.63
N PRO A 141 21.57 13.53 11.49
CA PRO A 141 21.46 12.67 12.67
C PRO A 141 21.30 11.20 12.26
N LEU A 142 22.13 10.34 12.78
CA LEU A 142 22.06 8.88 12.64
C LEU A 142 21.53 8.27 13.93
N PHE A 143 20.70 7.24 13.83
CA PHE A 143 20.19 6.55 15.01
C PHE A 143 19.95 5.06 14.77
N GLU A 144 20.06 4.27 15.83
CA GLU A 144 19.78 2.83 15.82
C GLU A 144 18.27 2.57 16.05
N LEU A 145 17.76 1.49 15.46
CA LEU A 145 16.41 1.00 15.69
C LEU A 145 16.30 0.18 16.99
N ALA A 146 17.38 -0.48 17.38
CA ALA A 146 17.42 -1.31 18.58
C ALA A 146 16.99 -0.52 19.82
N GLY A 147 16.11 -1.12 20.63
CA GLY A 147 15.57 -0.51 21.85
C GLY A 147 14.49 0.54 21.61
N LYS A 148 14.27 1.02 20.36
CA LYS A 148 13.17 1.94 20.05
C LYS A 148 11.84 1.20 20.00
N THR A 149 10.74 1.94 20.17
CA THR A 149 9.39 1.40 20.14
C THR A 149 8.73 1.68 18.78
N LEU A 150 8.27 0.61 18.12
CA LEU A 150 7.39 0.67 16.95
C LEU A 150 5.94 0.44 17.40
N GLY A 151 5.07 1.41 17.14
CA GLY A 151 3.63 1.30 17.28
C GLY A 151 2.98 0.90 15.96
N ILE A 152 2.24 -0.19 15.96
CA ILE A 152 1.54 -0.72 14.79
C ILE A 152 0.04 -0.51 14.95
N VAL A 153 -0.57 0.28 14.07
CA VAL A 153 -2.02 0.48 14.00
C VAL A 153 -2.59 -0.49 12.97
N GLY A 154 -3.19 -1.59 13.46
CA GLY A 154 -3.71 -2.68 12.62
C GLY A 154 -2.72 -3.85 12.49
N LEU A 155 -3.00 -4.96 13.18
CA LEU A 155 -2.15 -6.16 13.18
C LEU A 155 -2.74 -7.27 12.29
N GLY A 156 -3.00 -6.93 11.01
CA GLY A 156 -3.32 -7.88 9.93
C GLY A 156 -2.06 -8.53 9.37
N ASN A 157 -2.12 -9.09 8.15
CA ASN A 157 -0.98 -9.79 7.53
C ASN A 157 0.26 -8.90 7.41
N ILE A 158 0.10 -7.68 6.91
CA ILE A 158 1.21 -6.73 6.73
C ILE A 158 1.75 -6.27 8.10
N GLY A 159 0.85 -5.80 9.01
CA GLY A 159 1.26 -5.35 10.34
C GLY A 159 1.98 -6.44 11.14
N MET A 160 1.58 -7.70 10.99
CA MET A 160 2.25 -8.83 11.62
C MET A 160 3.65 -9.06 11.04
N LYS A 161 3.81 -8.99 9.72
CA LYS A 161 5.14 -9.11 9.09
C LYS A 161 6.05 -7.95 9.50
N VAL A 162 5.53 -6.73 9.55
CA VAL A 162 6.26 -5.55 10.05
C VAL A 162 6.70 -5.75 11.50
N ALA A 163 5.83 -6.29 12.36
CA ALA A 163 6.17 -6.60 13.75
C ALA A 163 7.34 -7.58 13.86
N GLN A 164 7.31 -8.66 13.07
CA GLN A 164 8.40 -9.68 13.05
C GLN A 164 9.74 -9.07 12.63
N ILE A 165 9.75 -8.23 11.60
CA ILE A 165 10.98 -7.55 11.15
C ILE A 165 11.47 -6.57 12.20
N ALA A 166 10.56 -5.81 12.84
CA ALA A 166 10.91 -4.89 13.93
C ALA A 166 11.58 -5.61 15.09
N GLN A 167 11.06 -6.77 15.49
CA GLN A 167 11.67 -7.60 16.53
C GLN A 167 13.08 -8.07 16.15
N ALA A 168 13.31 -8.42 14.87
CA ALA A 168 14.64 -8.79 14.38
C ALA A 168 15.64 -7.61 14.43
N PHE A 169 15.16 -6.36 14.35
CA PHE A 169 15.95 -5.14 14.58
C PHE A 169 16.10 -4.80 16.09
N GLY A 170 15.61 -5.62 17.00
CA GLY A 170 15.67 -5.35 18.44
C GLY A 170 14.71 -4.24 18.90
N MET A 171 13.67 -3.92 18.13
CA MET A 171 12.66 -2.93 18.53
C MET A 171 11.63 -3.52 19.49
N ASN A 172 11.10 -2.68 20.38
CA ASN A 172 9.89 -3.00 21.15
C ASN A 172 8.65 -2.79 20.26
N VAL A 173 7.70 -3.74 20.28
CA VAL A 173 6.51 -3.66 19.43
C VAL A 173 5.26 -3.47 20.28
N LEU A 174 4.51 -2.39 19.98
CA LEU A 174 3.18 -2.11 20.49
C LEU A 174 2.16 -2.25 19.35
N ALA A 175 0.99 -2.78 19.63
CA ALA A 175 -0.07 -2.93 18.64
C ALA A 175 -1.42 -2.39 19.13
N TYR A 176 -2.06 -1.60 18.29
CA TYR A 176 -3.48 -1.32 18.37
C TYR A 176 -4.21 -2.23 17.40
N THR A 177 -5.02 -3.16 17.91
CA THR A 177 -5.64 -4.24 17.13
C THR A 177 -6.91 -4.74 17.80
N SER A 178 -7.83 -5.31 17.00
CA SER A 178 -9.01 -6.02 17.50
C SER A 178 -8.68 -7.38 18.14
N LYS A 179 -7.50 -7.95 17.85
CA LYS A 179 -7.06 -9.23 18.45
C LYS A 179 -7.01 -9.12 19.98
N THR A 180 -7.29 -10.23 20.66
CA THR A 180 -7.12 -10.34 22.11
C THR A 180 -5.64 -10.56 22.47
N PRO A 181 -5.21 -10.26 23.71
CA PRO A 181 -3.80 -10.42 24.10
C PRO A 181 -3.24 -11.83 23.91
N ASP A 182 -4.07 -12.86 24.11
CA ASP A 182 -3.71 -14.27 23.91
C ASP A 182 -3.52 -14.68 22.43
N GLN A 183 -4.05 -13.87 21.52
CA GLN A 183 -3.86 -14.05 20.07
C GLN A 183 -2.61 -13.34 19.53
N LEU A 184 -1.89 -12.61 20.38
CA LEU A 184 -0.69 -11.91 19.96
C LEU A 184 0.55 -12.81 20.08
N PRO A 185 1.45 -12.80 19.09
CA PRO A 185 2.75 -13.45 19.23
C PRO A 185 3.56 -12.86 20.38
N GLU A 186 4.49 -13.67 20.89
CA GLU A 186 5.44 -13.26 21.91
C GLU A 186 6.20 -11.97 21.49
N GLY A 187 6.41 -11.07 22.45
CA GLY A 187 7.11 -9.81 22.25
C GLY A 187 6.26 -8.69 21.64
N ILE A 188 4.97 -8.92 21.31
CA ILE A 188 4.03 -7.88 20.86
C ILE A 188 3.06 -7.58 21.99
N ARG A 189 2.97 -6.31 22.40
CA ARG A 189 2.07 -5.88 23.47
C ARG A 189 0.90 -5.07 22.90
N LYS A 190 -0.33 -5.46 23.28
CA LYS A 190 -1.54 -4.68 22.96
C LYS A 190 -1.59 -3.42 23.82
N THR A 191 -2.05 -2.31 23.22
CA THR A 191 -2.26 -1.05 23.92
C THR A 191 -3.45 -0.29 23.31
N THR A 192 -3.89 0.78 23.98
CA THR A 192 -4.83 1.75 23.42
C THR A 192 -4.14 2.59 22.34
N LEU A 193 -4.93 3.27 21.50
CA LEU A 193 -4.39 4.12 20.44
C LEU A 193 -3.54 5.26 21.02
N ASP A 194 -4.06 5.94 22.08
CA ASP A 194 -3.33 7.01 22.76
C ASP A 194 -2.04 6.51 23.42
N GLY A 195 -2.11 5.34 24.08
CA GLY A 195 -0.91 4.70 24.65
C GLY A 195 0.14 4.32 23.61
N LEU A 196 -0.32 3.91 22.40
CA LEU A 196 0.58 3.63 21.28
C LEU A 196 1.27 4.92 20.82
N PHE A 197 0.51 6.00 20.59
CA PHE A 197 1.07 7.26 20.12
C PHE A 197 2.09 7.84 21.11
N GLY A 198 1.75 7.90 22.40
CA GLY A 198 2.63 8.45 23.42
C GLY A 198 3.90 7.65 23.71
N ALA A 199 3.89 6.34 23.43
CA ALA A 199 5.04 5.47 23.72
C ALA A 199 5.96 5.21 22.51
N SER A 200 5.48 5.45 21.29
CA SER A 200 6.18 5.02 20.06
C SER A 200 7.18 6.06 19.54
N ASN A 201 8.37 5.62 19.16
CA ASN A 201 9.32 6.41 18.38
C ASN A 201 8.94 6.40 16.88
N VAL A 202 8.32 5.31 16.43
CA VAL A 202 7.84 5.13 15.07
C VAL A 202 6.42 4.59 15.14
N VAL A 203 5.50 5.17 14.36
CA VAL A 203 4.13 4.67 14.19
C VAL A 203 3.95 4.23 12.75
N SER A 204 3.42 3.01 12.53
CA SER A 204 3.15 2.47 11.19
C SER A 204 1.69 2.07 11.05
N LEU A 205 1.05 2.58 9.99
CA LEU A 205 -0.38 2.39 9.74
C LEU A 205 -0.63 1.21 8.81
N HIS A 206 -1.38 0.21 9.30
CA HIS A 206 -1.76 -1.02 8.58
C HIS A 206 -3.24 -1.36 8.79
N CYS A 207 -4.03 -0.40 9.27
CA CYS A 207 -5.48 -0.54 9.38
C CYS A 207 -6.18 -0.28 8.03
N PRO A 208 -7.38 -0.85 7.80
CA PRO A 208 -8.18 -0.49 6.63
C PRO A 208 -8.68 0.96 6.73
N LEU A 209 -8.95 1.56 5.58
CA LEU A 209 -9.67 2.83 5.50
C LEU A 209 -11.17 2.56 5.70
N THR A 210 -11.74 3.16 6.71
CA THR A 210 -13.17 3.14 7.05
C THR A 210 -13.60 4.54 7.48
N ASP A 211 -14.87 4.77 7.72
CA ASP A 211 -15.36 6.06 8.24
C ASP A 211 -14.71 6.43 9.59
N THR A 212 -14.38 5.42 10.41
CA THR A 212 -13.74 5.63 11.72
C THR A 212 -12.22 5.77 11.69
N THR A 213 -11.58 5.38 10.58
CA THR A 213 -10.13 5.49 10.41
C THR A 213 -9.71 6.57 9.41
N ARG A 214 -10.68 7.18 8.73
CA ARG A 214 -10.44 8.36 7.89
C ARG A 214 -9.87 9.48 8.74
N GLU A 215 -8.75 10.06 8.29
CA GLU A 215 -8.01 11.09 9.02
C GLU A 215 -7.73 10.70 10.48
N LEU A 216 -7.45 9.42 10.72
CA LEU A 216 -7.01 8.92 12.01
C LEU A 216 -5.81 9.71 12.53
N MET A 217 -4.89 10.04 11.62
CA MET A 217 -3.76 10.92 11.90
C MET A 217 -4.11 12.34 11.48
N ASN A 218 -4.52 13.13 12.44
CA ASN A 218 -4.83 14.55 12.36
C ASN A 218 -4.10 15.30 13.49
N ASN A 219 -4.25 16.62 13.57
CA ASN A 219 -3.57 17.43 14.58
C ASN A 219 -3.75 16.88 16.02
N THR A 220 -4.97 16.47 16.40
CA THR A 220 -5.24 15.94 17.74
C THR A 220 -4.49 14.64 18.04
N SER A 221 -4.38 13.73 17.08
CA SER A 221 -3.65 12.47 17.26
C SER A 221 -2.13 12.67 17.16
N ILE A 222 -1.68 13.58 16.31
CA ILE A 222 -0.27 13.94 16.16
C ILE A 222 0.27 14.57 17.44
N GLU A 223 -0.49 15.45 18.08
CA GLU A 223 -0.12 16.04 19.37
C GLU A 223 0.14 15.01 20.48
N LYS A 224 -0.54 13.85 20.42
CA LYS A 224 -0.31 12.74 21.36
C LYS A 224 0.95 11.93 21.06
N MET A 225 1.52 12.07 19.87
CA MET A 225 2.77 11.39 19.51
C MET A 225 3.97 12.02 20.24
N ARG A 226 5.04 11.26 20.34
CA ARG A 226 6.30 11.79 20.86
C ARG A 226 6.85 12.86 19.91
N ASP A 227 7.50 13.88 20.46
CA ASP A 227 8.20 14.87 19.65
C ASP A 227 9.32 14.19 18.85
N GLY A 228 9.41 14.53 17.57
CA GLY A 228 10.34 13.92 16.64
C GLY A 228 10.00 12.47 16.24
N ALA A 229 8.79 11.97 16.54
CA ALA A 229 8.35 10.65 16.11
C ALA A 229 8.26 10.56 14.57
N ILE A 230 8.43 9.34 14.05
CA ILE A 230 8.30 9.01 12.62
C ILE A 230 6.94 8.38 12.40
N LEU A 231 6.21 8.87 11.39
CA LEU A 231 4.96 8.27 10.94
C LEU A 231 5.17 7.58 9.58
N ILE A 232 4.69 6.33 9.45
CA ILE A 232 4.79 5.56 8.20
C ILE A 232 3.39 5.15 7.74
N ASN A 233 3.05 5.44 6.48
CA ASN A 233 1.78 5.07 5.87
C ASN A 233 1.99 4.38 4.51
N THR A 234 1.92 3.06 4.50
CA THR A 234 1.89 2.23 3.29
C THR A 234 0.51 1.60 3.05
N GLY A 235 -0.51 2.11 3.75
CA GLY A 235 -1.87 1.60 3.69
C GLY A 235 -2.76 2.36 2.71
N ARG A 236 -3.33 3.47 3.17
CA ARG A 236 -4.22 4.34 2.37
C ARG A 236 -3.97 5.80 2.72
N GLY A 237 -3.89 6.66 1.70
CA GLY A 237 -3.66 8.11 1.88
C GLY A 237 -4.63 8.77 2.84
N PRO A 238 -5.96 8.58 2.69
CA PRO A 238 -6.94 9.23 3.56
C PRO A 238 -6.96 8.75 5.02
N LEU A 239 -6.04 7.90 5.46
CA LEU A 239 -5.80 7.65 6.90
C LEU A 239 -5.18 8.85 7.61
N VAL A 240 -4.64 9.80 6.85
CA VAL A 240 -3.98 10.99 7.38
C VAL A 240 -4.65 12.26 6.85
N ASN A 241 -4.66 13.32 7.67
CA ASN A 241 -4.91 14.67 7.20
C ASN A 241 -3.59 15.27 6.72
N GLU A 242 -3.47 15.49 5.41
CA GLU A 242 -2.21 15.90 4.77
C GLU A 242 -1.75 17.30 5.17
N ALA A 243 -2.69 18.23 5.45
CA ALA A 243 -2.37 19.59 5.90
C ALA A 243 -1.80 19.56 7.31
N ASP A 244 -2.47 18.89 8.26
CA ASP A 244 -2.02 18.74 9.64
C ASP A 244 -0.63 18.08 9.72
N LEU A 245 -0.38 17.10 8.83
CA LEU A 245 0.95 16.46 8.75
C LEU A 245 2.02 17.42 8.25
N ALA A 246 1.73 18.21 7.22
CA ALA A 246 2.69 19.19 6.71
C ALA A 246 3.08 20.22 7.78
N ASP A 247 2.11 20.69 8.54
CA ASP A 247 2.33 21.61 9.67
C ASP A 247 3.17 20.95 10.79
N ALA A 248 2.90 19.68 11.10
CA ALA A 248 3.65 18.92 12.09
C ALA A 248 5.10 18.66 11.67
N LEU A 249 5.36 18.46 10.40
CA LEU A 249 6.73 18.35 9.85
C LEU A 249 7.44 19.70 9.90
N ALA A 250 6.76 20.78 9.52
CA ALA A 250 7.33 22.13 9.51
C ALA A 250 7.67 22.62 10.93
N SER A 251 6.88 22.27 11.93
CA SER A 251 7.11 22.62 13.34
C SER A 251 8.14 21.70 14.03
N GLY A 252 8.52 20.58 13.43
CA GLY A 252 9.37 19.54 14.02
C GLY A 252 8.66 18.65 15.04
N LYS A 253 7.33 18.76 15.20
CA LYS A 253 6.54 17.84 16.03
C LYS A 253 6.68 16.40 15.54
N LEU A 254 6.69 16.20 14.20
CA LEU A 254 7.09 14.94 13.57
C LEU A 254 8.52 15.07 13.02
N GLY A 255 9.35 14.07 13.28
CA GLY A 255 10.71 13.98 12.74
C GLY A 255 10.74 13.58 11.26
N ALA A 256 9.79 12.75 10.82
CA ALA A 256 9.61 12.38 9.43
C ALA A 256 8.21 11.80 9.16
N TYR A 257 7.75 11.96 7.94
CA TYR A 257 6.63 11.21 7.37
C TYR A 257 7.11 10.39 6.18
N CYS A 258 6.84 9.10 6.20
CA CYS A 258 7.18 8.16 5.13
C CYS A 258 5.89 7.58 4.56
N ALA A 259 5.66 7.72 3.28
CA ALA A 259 4.43 7.20 2.67
C ALA A 259 4.66 6.59 1.30
N ASP A 260 3.85 5.59 1.00
CA ASP A 260 3.73 5.05 -0.36
C ASP A 260 2.39 5.44 -0.99
N VAL A 261 1.55 6.17 -0.25
CA VAL A 261 0.18 6.52 -0.64
C VAL A 261 -0.15 7.96 -0.26
N LEU A 262 -1.00 8.59 -1.08
CA LEU A 262 -1.57 9.92 -0.83
C LEU A 262 -3.09 9.90 -0.96
N SER A 263 -3.77 10.94 -0.50
CA SER A 263 -5.23 11.03 -0.53
C SER A 263 -5.78 11.12 -1.96
N CYS A 264 -5.01 11.69 -2.87
CA CYS A 264 -5.26 11.71 -4.30
C CYS A 264 -4.02 11.17 -5.03
N GLU A 265 -4.22 10.21 -5.92
CA GLU A 265 -3.15 9.56 -6.69
C GLU A 265 -3.51 9.53 -8.19
N PRO A 266 -2.69 10.13 -9.07
CA PRO A 266 -1.49 10.94 -8.78
C PRO A 266 -1.80 12.21 -7.99
N PRO A 267 -0.85 12.69 -7.14
CA PRO A 267 -1.06 13.90 -6.35
C PRO A 267 -1.08 15.17 -7.22
N SER A 268 -1.86 16.15 -6.75
CA SER A 268 -1.75 17.52 -7.28
C SER A 268 -0.36 18.10 -6.96
N PRO A 269 0.22 18.91 -7.85
CA PRO A 269 1.43 19.68 -7.53
C PRO A 269 1.28 20.60 -6.30
N SER A 270 0.05 20.97 -5.94
CA SER A 270 -0.27 21.75 -4.75
C SER A 270 -0.50 20.92 -3.48
N ASN A 271 -0.33 19.60 -3.53
CA ASN A 271 -0.44 18.77 -2.34
C ASN A 271 0.60 19.20 -1.29
N PRO A 272 0.20 19.48 -0.02
CA PRO A 272 1.10 20.08 0.96
C PRO A 272 2.27 19.17 1.37
N LEU A 273 2.19 17.87 1.13
CA LEU A 273 3.25 16.90 1.43
C LEU A 273 4.24 16.73 0.28
N VAL A 274 3.85 17.08 -0.95
CA VAL A 274 4.75 17.02 -2.11
C VAL A 274 5.78 18.14 -1.97
N GLY A 275 7.04 17.77 -1.71
CA GLY A 275 8.14 18.73 -1.45
C GLY A 275 8.22 19.25 -0.01
N ALA A 276 7.38 18.80 0.91
CA ALA A 276 7.52 19.13 2.33
C ALA A 276 8.84 18.58 2.90
N PRO A 277 9.53 19.32 3.78
CA PRO A 277 10.74 18.84 4.43
C PRO A 277 10.42 17.59 5.26
N HIS A 278 11.33 16.62 5.24
CA HIS A 278 11.18 15.35 5.97
C HIS A 278 9.97 14.48 5.56
N ALA A 279 9.30 14.78 4.43
CA ALA A 279 8.37 13.89 3.78
C ALA A 279 9.09 13.02 2.75
N PHE A 280 8.98 11.70 2.89
CA PHE A 280 9.59 10.71 2.00
C PHE A 280 8.46 9.91 1.37
N ILE A 281 8.11 10.24 0.12
CA ILE A 281 6.93 9.70 -0.55
C ILE A 281 7.35 8.91 -1.78
N THR A 282 6.88 7.67 -1.87
CA THR A 282 7.03 6.80 -3.05
C THR A 282 5.69 6.67 -3.78
N PRO A 283 5.68 6.46 -5.12
CA PRO A 283 4.49 6.59 -5.95
C PRO A 283 3.65 5.29 -5.97
N HIS A 284 3.19 4.81 -4.80
CA HIS A 284 2.34 3.64 -4.60
C HIS A 284 2.93 2.36 -5.22
N VAL A 285 4.21 2.10 -4.92
CA VAL A 285 4.99 0.98 -5.45
C VAL A 285 5.35 -0.08 -4.41
N ALA A 286 4.91 0.06 -3.17
CA ALA A 286 5.23 -0.90 -2.10
C ALA A 286 4.80 -2.35 -2.44
N TRP A 287 3.82 -2.54 -3.31
CA TRP A 287 3.31 -3.82 -3.79
C TRP A 287 4.00 -4.33 -5.06
N ALA A 288 4.78 -3.50 -5.76
CA ALA A 288 5.16 -3.67 -7.16
C ALA A 288 6.43 -4.50 -7.40
N THR A 289 6.96 -5.20 -6.39
CA THR A 289 8.09 -6.11 -6.62
C THR A 289 7.72 -7.22 -7.61
N LEU A 290 8.69 -7.72 -8.35
CA LEU A 290 8.47 -8.79 -9.33
C LEU A 290 7.80 -10.00 -8.69
N GLU A 291 8.27 -10.43 -7.52
CA GLU A 291 7.75 -11.59 -6.79
C GLU A 291 6.30 -11.39 -6.35
N ALA A 292 5.94 -10.17 -5.90
CA ALA A 292 4.56 -9.86 -5.53
C ALA A 292 3.65 -9.87 -6.77
N ARG A 293 4.11 -9.31 -7.89
CA ARG A 293 3.34 -9.30 -9.14
C ARG A 293 3.20 -10.70 -9.76
N LEU A 294 4.22 -11.57 -9.63
CA LEU A 294 4.11 -12.98 -10.02
C LEU A 294 3.06 -13.70 -9.17
N ARG A 295 3.06 -13.51 -7.83
CA ARG A 295 2.01 -14.06 -6.95
C ARG A 295 0.61 -13.50 -7.29
N LEU A 296 0.53 -12.21 -7.63
CA LEU A 296 -0.72 -11.60 -8.09
C LEU A 296 -1.25 -12.31 -9.33
N MET A 297 -0.40 -12.54 -10.34
CA MET A 297 -0.77 -13.25 -11.56
C MET A 297 -1.19 -14.69 -11.28
N ASP A 298 -0.49 -15.41 -10.39
CA ASP A 298 -0.85 -16.77 -9.98
C ASP A 298 -2.25 -16.82 -9.37
N ILE A 299 -2.55 -15.89 -8.45
CA ILE A 299 -3.87 -15.82 -7.81
C ILE A 299 -4.94 -15.43 -8.83
N ALA A 300 -4.66 -14.47 -9.72
CA ALA A 300 -5.60 -14.07 -10.77
C ALA A 300 -5.98 -15.24 -11.69
N VAL A 301 -4.99 -16.01 -12.15
CA VAL A 301 -5.21 -17.24 -12.94
C VAL A 301 -6.06 -18.25 -12.17
N ASN A 302 -5.75 -18.48 -10.89
CA ASN A 302 -6.50 -19.43 -10.06
C ASN A 302 -7.94 -18.96 -9.79
N ASN A 303 -8.15 -17.65 -9.60
CA ASN A 303 -9.50 -17.09 -9.45
C ASN A 303 -10.35 -17.30 -10.71
N ILE A 304 -9.76 -17.08 -11.90
CA ILE A 304 -10.46 -17.32 -13.17
C ILE A 304 -10.76 -18.82 -13.32
N LYS A 305 -9.81 -19.71 -13.07
CA LYS A 305 -10.02 -21.17 -13.14
C LYS A 305 -11.15 -21.63 -12.22
N SER A 306 -11.12 -21.22 -10.96
CA SER A 306 -12.16 -21.59 -9.99
C SER A 306 -13.54 -21.01 -10.37
N PHE A 307 -13.60 -19.84 -10.98
CA PHE A 307 -14.84 -19.32 -11.56
C PHE A 307 -15.35 -20.19 -12.70
N LEU A 308 -14.50 -20.65 -13.60
CA LEU A 308 -14.85 -21.51 -14.73
C LEU A 308 -15.29 -22.92 -14.29
N GLU A 309 -14.88 -23.36 -13.11
CA GLU A 309 -15.24 -24.61 -12.46
C GLU A 309 -16.48 -24.48 -11.53
N ASP A 310 -17.24 -23.37 -11.64
CA ASP A 310 -18.41 -23.06 -10.82
C ASP A 310 -18.13 -23.05 -9.30
N SER A 311 -16.87 -22.82 -8.90
CA SER A 311 -16.44 -22.77 -7.49
C SER A 311 -15.56 -21.55 -7.19
N PRO A 312 -16.05 -20.30 -7.44
CA PRO A 312 -15.22 -19.10 -7.38
C PRO A 312 -14.63 -18.86 -6.00
N THR A 313 -13.35 -18.52 -5.96
CA THR A 313 -12.59 -18.18 -4.75
C THR A 313 -12.28 -16.69 -4.69
N ASN A 314 -11.95 -16.17 -3.49
CA ASN A 314 -11.66 -14.75 -3.26
C ASN A 314 -12.78 -13.80 -3.72
N VAL A 315 -14.02 -14.24 -3.65
CA VAL A 315 -15.21 -13.47 -4.00
C VAL A 315 -15.44 -12.35 -2.97
N VAL A 316 -15.75 -11.14 -3.45
CA VAL A 316 -15.94 -9.93 -2.62
C VAL A 316 -17.32 -9.28 -2.76
N ASN A 317 -18.23 -9.90 -3.49
CA ASN A 317 -19.62 -9.44 -3.66
C ASN A 317 -20.67 -10.51 -3.34
#